data_36d4d6cca21d933c74afcf701db2dd61
#
_entry.id   36d4d6cca21d933c74afcf701db2dd61
#
_cell.length_a   1.000
_cell.length_b   1.000
_cell.length_c   1.000
_cell.angle_alpha   90.00
_cell.angle_beta   90.00
_cell.angle_gamma   90.00
#
_symmetry.space_group_name_H-M   'P 1'
#
loop_
_entity.id
_entity.type
_entity.pdbx_description
1 polymer ?
#
loop_
_entity_poly.entity_id
_entity_poly.type
_entity_poly.pdbx_seq_one_letter_code
_entity_poly.pdbx_strand_id
1 'polypeptide(L)'
;MTDLTGQTVVITGASRGIGAATARHFAGLGAQVALLARDGAALGALAGDIGDQAMALPCDMGDWAAVAAAIAATEARFGPIHVLINNAGLIDPIARLADSNPEDWGRVVDVNLKGVYHGLRAVLPGMLTARGGTVLNLSSGAATSALEGWSHYCATKAAVLALTRCADREYRDQGIRVIGLSPGTVATGMQVQIRASGINPVSRMDPSAHIPADWVAQALAYLCGPGGDAHRGTDFSLKTAEGRAEAGLS
;
A
#
# COMPACT_ATOMS: atom_id res chain seq x y z
N MET A 1 -15.08 14.32 -6.70
CA MET A 1 -13.66 13.98 -6.40
C MET A 1 -13.47 14.09 -4.90
N THR A 2 -12.71 13.19 -4.30
CA THR A 2 -12.38 13.26 -2.86
C THR A 2 -11.46 14.47 -2.63
N ASP A 3 -11.84 15.35 -1.72
CA ASP A 3 -11.00 16.48 -1.28
C ASP A 3 -10.17 15.98 -0.08
N LEU A 4 -8.85 16.13 -0.16
CA LEU A 4 -7.90 15.73 0.89
C LEU A 4 -7.14 16.96 1.46
N THR A 5 -7.65 18.16 1.21
CA THR A 5 -7.04 19.41 1.69
C THR A 5 -6.85 19.38 3.21
N GLY A 6 -5.60 19.61 3.65
CA GLY A 6 -5.24 19.60 5.06
C GLY A 6 -5.11 18.20 5.69
N GLN A 7 -5.32 17.11 4.94
CA GLN A 7 -5.11 15.77 5.46
C GLN A 7 -3.63 15.34 5.35
N THR A 8 -3.12 14.76 6.42
CA THR A 8 -1.79 14.13 6.45
C THR A 8 -1.90 12.67 6.06
N VAL A 9 -1.17 12.27 5.02
CA VAL A 9 -1.19 10.94 4.43
C VAL A 9 0.21 10.31 4.46
N VAL A 10 0.33 9.14 5.02
CA VAL A 10 1.57 8.33 5.00
C VAL A 10 1.48 7.29 3.90
N ILE A 11 2.48 7.23 3.02
CA ILE A 11 2.54 6.28 1.91
C ILE A 11 3.81 5.46 2.01
N THR A 12 3.69 4.16 2.25
CA THR A 12 4.84 3.26 2.30
C THR A 12 5.17 2.71 0.91
N GLY A 13 6.46 2.48 0.63
CA GLY A 13 6.91 2.07 -0.70
C GLY A 13 6.71 3.16 -1.76
N ALA A 14 6.85 4.44 -1.37
CA ALA A 14 6.53 5.60 -2.20
C ALA A 14 7.55 5.91 -3.30
N SER A 15 8.73 5.27 -3.33
CA SER A 15 9.81 5.64 -4.26
C SER A 15 9.53 5.36 -5.73
N ARG A 16 8.54 4.50 -6.07
CA ARG A 16 8.21 4.11 -7.46
C ARG A 16 6.82 3.49 -7.57
N GLY A 17 6.40 3.25 -8.83
CA GLY A 17 5.17 2.51 -9.15
C GLY A 17 3.92 3.09 -8.51
N ILE A 18 3.09 2.23 -7.92
CA ILE A 18 1.82 2.63 -7.28
C ILE A 18 2.06 3.71 -6.20
N GLY A 19 3.07 3.53 -5.34
CA GLY A 19 3.33 4.48 -4.25
C GLY A 19 3.66 5.89 -4.75
N ALA A 20 4.50 6.01 -5.78
CA ALA A 20 4.85 7.30 -6.37
C ALA A 20 3.66 7.95 -7.10
N ALA A 21 2.86 7.17 -7.85
CA ALA A 21 1.63 7.64 -8.47
C ALA A 21 0.62 8.14 -7.43
N THR A 22 0.46 7.37 -6.33
CA THR A 22 -0.40 7.75 -5.21
C THR A 22 0.06 9.05 -4.55
N ALA A 23 1.37 9.22 -4.33
CA ALA A 23 1.92 10.45 -3.75
C ALA A 23 1.59 11.69 -4.58
N ARG A 24 1.81 11.64 -5.89
CA ARG A 24 1.48 12.75 -6.81
C ARG A 24 -0.03 13.02 -6.83
N HIS A 25 -0.83 11.96 -6.92
CA HIS A 25 -2.28 12.09 -6.99
C HIS A 25 -2.87 12.70 -5.70
N PHE A 26 -2.45 12.22 -4.53
CA PHE A 26 -2.93 12.71 -3.24
C PHE A 26 -2.47 14.15 -2.95
N ALA A 27 -1.23 14.50 -3.29
CA ALA A 27 -0.76 15.88 -3.22
C ALA A 27 -1.58 16.79 -4.14
N GLY A 28 -1.92 16.33 -5.37
CA GLY A 28 -2.81 17.05 -6.29
C GLY A 28 -4.23 17.24 -5.76
N LEU A 29 -4.68 16.43 -4.79
CA LEU A 29 -5.95 16.58 -4.06
C LEU A 29 -5.81 17.42 -2.78
N GLY A 30 -4.68 18.08 -2.56
CA GLY A 30 -4.43 18.97 -1.43
C GLY A 30 -3.86 18.30 -0.16
N ALA A 31 -3.54 17.00 -0.20
CA ALA A 31 -2.97 16.30 0.95
C ALA A 31 -1.51 16.69 1.21
N GLN A 32 -1.10 16.64 2.48
CA GLN A 32 0.28 16.58 2.91
C GLN A 32 0.73 15.12 2.91
N VAL A 33 1.81 14.77 2.20
CA VAL A 33 2.22 13.40 1.97
C VAL A 33 3.60 13.09 2.57
N ALA A 34 3.67 12.12 3.47
CA ALA A 34 4.90 11.55 3.98
C ALA A 34 5.26 10.29 3.17
N LEU A 35 6.40 10.31 2.52
CA LEU A 35 6.88 9.33 1.56
C LEU A 35 7.90 8.40 2.22
N LEU A 36 7.54 7.15 2.48
CA LEU A 36 8.40 6.18 3.14
C LEU A 36 8.89 5.11 2.15
N ALA A 37 10.20 4.96 2.02
CA ALA A 37 10.85 3.85 1.31
C ALA A 37 12.35 3.83 1.67
N ARG A 38 13.06 2.76 1.28
CA ARG A 38 14.52 2.64 1.52
C ARG A 38 15.35 3.57 0.62
N ASP A 39 14.89 3.83 -0.59
CA ASP A 39 15.59 4.65 -1.59
C ASP A 39 15.36 6.15 -1.31
N GLY A 40 16.25 6.72 -0.49
CA GLY A 40 16.17 8.13 -0.11
C GLY A 40 16.38 9.09 -1.28
N ALA A 41 17.18 8.71 -2.29
CA ALA A 41 17.41 9.56 -3.46
C ALA A 41 16.14 9.68 -4.31
N ALA A 42 15.47 8.54 -4.59
CA ALA A 42 14.21 8.54 -5.32
C ALA A 42 13.09 9.26 -4.54
N LEU A 43 13.04 9.12 -3.20
CA LEU A 43 12.09 9.85 -2.38
C LEU A 43 12.36 11.36 -2.39
N GLY A 44 13.63 11.78 -2.31
CA GLY A 44 14.00 13.18 -2.36
C GLY A 44 13.63 13.84 -3.69
N ALA A 45 13.86 13.15 -4.81
CA ALA A 45 13.44 13.60 -6.13
C ALA A 45 11.91 13.76 -6.21
N LEU A 46 11.15 12.74 -5.77
CA LEU A 46 9.69 12.78 -5.75
C LEU A 46 9.14 13.90 -4.86
N ALA A 47 9.72 14.09 -3.67
CA ALA A 47 9.33 15.17 -2.77
C ALA A 47 9.63 16.54 -3.37
N GLY A 48 10.79 16.69 -4.05
CA GLY A 48 11.13 17.92 -4.77
C GLY A 48 10.15 18.24 -5.90
N ASP A 49 9.70 17.24 -6.64
CA ASP A 49 8.68 17.40 -7.69
C ASP A 49 7.31 17.84 -7.13
N ILE A 50 6.93 17.33 -5.95
CA ILE A 50 5.65 17.66 -5.32
C ILE A 50 5.70 19.00 -4.59
N GLY A 51 6.84 19.35 -3.99
CA GLY A 51 7.04 20.59 -3.24
C GLY A 51 6.75 20.47 -1.75
N ASP A 52 6.37 21.58 -1.10
CA ASP A 52 6.24 21.71 0.36
C ASP A 52 5.23 20.77 1.03
N GLN A 53 4.32 20.22 0.25
CA GLN A 53 3.33 19.24 0.69
C GLN A 53 3.92 17.83 0.89
N ALA A 54 5.17 17.59 0.45
CA ALA A 54 5.79 16.28 0.54
C ALA A 54 6.97 16.25 1.52
N MET A 55 7.15 15.13 2.19
CA MET A 55 8.29 14.84 3.06
C MET A 55 8.89 13.48 2.72
N ALA A 56 10.17 13.43 2.36
CA ALA A 56 10.90 12.20 2.11
C ALA A 56 11.47 11.64 3.42
N LEU A 57 11.11 10.39 3.73
CA LEU A 57 11.53 9.68 4.94
C LEU A 57 12.14 8.33 4.57
N PRO A 58 13.46 8.22 4.41
CA PRO A 58 14.12 6.94 4.21
C PRO A 58 13.80 5.99 5.36
N CYS A 59 13.12 4.87 5.05
CA CYS A 59 12.60 3.96 6.05
C CYS A 59 12.54 2.52 5.51
N ASP A 60 13.06 1.58 6.29
CA ASP A 60 12.81 0.16 6.08
C ASP A 60 11.56 -0.26 6.84
N MET A 61 10.54 -0.71 6.13
CA MET A 61 9.29 -1.13 6.75
C MET A 61 9.43 -2.39 7.62
N GLY A 62 10.48 -3.19 7.42
CA GLY A 62 10.80 -4.32 8.28
C GLY A 62 11.39 -3.93 9.64
N ASP A 63 11.82 -2.70 9.82
CA ASP A 63 12.39 -2.16 11.05
C ASP A 63 11.36 -1.31 11.82
N TRP A 64 10.93 -1.82 12.96
CA TRP A 64 9.97 -1.12 13.82
C TRP A 64 10.45 0.27 14.28
N ALA A 65 11.73 0.38 14.68
CA ALA A 65 12.26 1.63 15.20
C ALA A 65 12.29 2.71 14.09
N ALA A 66 12.68 2.33 12.86
CA ALA A 66 12.66 3.22 11.71
C ALA A 66 11.22 3.67 11.36
N VAL A 67 10.25 2.76 11.39
CA VAL A 67 8.84 3.11 11.14
C VAL A 67 8.30 4.05 12.21
N ALA A 68 8.52 3.75 13.50
CA ALA A 68 8.07 4.60 14.60
C ALA A 68 8.66 6.02 14.50
N ALA A 69 9.95 6.13 14.19
CA ALA A 69 10.62 7.42 14.00
C ALA A 69 10.05 8.20 12.80
N ALA A 70 9.77 7.53 11.68
CA ALA A 70 9.19 8.16 10.49
C ALA A 70 7.76 8.68 10.76
N ILE A 71 6.95 7.94 11.50
CA ILE A 71 5.61 8.39 11.91
C ILE A 71 5.69 9.61 12.83
N ALA A 72 6.55 9.57 13.85
CA ALA A 72 6.75 10.70 14.75
C ALA A 72 7.24 11.96 14.00
N ALA A 73 8.17 11.81 13.05
CA ALA A 73 8.64 12.92 12.22
C ALA A 73 7.51 13.48 11.31
N THR A 74 6.63 12.62 10.81
CA THR A 74 5.46 13.04 10.03
C THR A 74 4.50 13.87 10.87
N GLU A 75 4.17 13.40 12.08
CA GLU A 75 3.28 14.11 13.00
C GLU A 75 3.87 15.45 13.46
N ALA A 76 5.17 15.49 13.69
CA ALA A 76 5.88 16.73 14.06
C ALA A 76 5.83 17.79 12.94
N ARG A 77 5.84 17.39 11.66
CA ARG A 77 5.82 18.32 10.53
C ARG A 77 4.42 18.68 10.07
N PHE A 78 3.53 17.72 9.98
CA PHE A 78 2.23 17.87 9.31
C PHE A 78 1.03 17.72 10.25
N GLY A 79 1.26 17.42 11.53
CA GLY A 79 0.19 17.16 12.49
C GLY A 79 -0.36 15.73 12.40
N PRO A 80 -1.55 15.50 12.97
CA PRO A 80 -2.14 14.16 13.08
C PRO A 80 -2.26 13.45 11.74
N ILE A 81 -1.99 12.14 11.73
CA ILE A 81 -2.09 11.32 10.52
C ILE A 81 -3.55 10.90 10.30
N HIS A 82 -4.09 11.25 9.14
CA HIS A 82 -5.47 10.95 8.75
C HIS A 82 -5.57 9.67 7.91
N VAL A 83 -4.55 9.41 7.07
CA VAL A 83 -4.55 8.26 6.17
C VAL A 83 -3.20 7.55 6.20
N LEU A 84 -3.23 6.21 6.33
CA LEU A 84 -2.08 5.35 6.09
C LEU A 84 -2.31 4.48 4.87
N ILE A 85 -1.37 4.49 3.93
CA ILE A 85 -1.36 3.61 2.76
C ILE A 85 -0.19 2.64 2.87
N ASN A 86 -0.48 1.40 3.27
CA ASN A 86 0.46 0.31 3.32
C ASN A 86 0.62 -0.29 1.91
N ASN A 87 1.52 0.29 1.12
CA ASN A 87 1.80 -0.11 -0.25
C ASN A 87 3.14 -0.85 -0.41
N ALA A 88 4.09 -0.67 0.50
CA ALA A 88 5.38 -1.34 0.41
C ALA A 88 5.24 -2.86 0.23
N GLY A 89 5.96 -3.43 -0.72
CA GLY A 89 5.90 -4.86 -0.97
C GLY A 89 7.03 -5.34 -1.89
N LEU A 90 7.44 -6.58 -1.66
CA LEU A 90 8.45 -7.34 -2.42
C LEU A 90 7.80 -8.57 -3.03
N ILE A 91 8.31 -9.00 -4.20
CA ILE A 91 7.91 -10.24 -4.86
C ILE A 91 9.05 -11.26 -4.94
N ASP A 92 10.29 -10.80 -5.00
CA ASP A 92 11.46 -11.69 -5.01
C ASP A 92 11.73 -12.27 -3.60
N PRO A 93 12.18 -13.52 -3.53
CA PRO A 93 12.63 -14.41 -4.62
C PRO A 93 11.44 -15.13 -5.31
N ILE A 94 11.38 -15.10 -6.63
CA ILE A 94 10.39 -15.88 -7.38
C ILE A 94 10.97 -17.28 -7.63
N ALA A 95 10.64 -18.23 -6.74
CA ALA A 95 11.16 -19.59 -6.74
C ALA A 95 10.17 -20.58 -6.14
N ARG A 96 10.26 -21.87 -6.53
CA ARG A 96 9.53 -22.95 -5.86
C ARG A 96 9.99 -23.09 -4.42
N LEU A 97 9.14 -23.62 -3.55
CA LEU A 97 9.44 -23.75 -2.11
C LEU A 97 10.78 -24.44 -1.82
N ALA A 98 11.06 -25.54 -2.53
CA ALA A 98 12.29 -26.29 -2.32
C ALA A 98 13.56 -25.55 -2.79
N ASP A 99 13.41 -24.57 -3.67
CA ASP A 99 14.53 -23.85 -4.30
C ASP A 99 14.68 -22.42 -3.75
N SER A 100 13.76 -21.98 -2.88
CA SER A 100 13.78 -20.64 -2.32
C SER A 100 14.84 -20.47 -1.25
N ASN A 101 15.56 -19.34 -1.26
CA ASN A 101 16.47 -18.98 -0.18
C ASN A 101 15.65 -18.58 1.07
N PRO A 102 15.89 -19.19 2.26
CA PRO A 102 15.11 -18.88 3.47
C PRO A 102 15.24 -17.44 3.97
N GLU A 103 16.41 -16.82 3.81
CA GLU A 103 16.65 -15.44 4.24
C GLU A 103 15.88 -14.45 3.37
N ASP A 104 15.94 -14.62 2.05
CA ASP A 104 15.19 -13.79 1.11
C ASP A 104 13.69 -14.00 1.26
N TRP A 105 13.24 -15.24 1.48
CA TRP A 105 11.86 -15.57 1.78
C TRP A 105 11.41 -14.86 3.07
N GLY A 106 12.22 -14.91 4.13
CA GLY A 106 12.01 -14.21 5.40
C GLY A 106 11.92 -12.69 5.22
N ARG A 107 12.77 -12.13 4.36
CA ARG A 107 12.75 -10.69 4.03
C ARG A 107 11.40 -10.22 3.45
N VAL A 108 10.77 -11.04 2.64
CA VAL A 108 9.42 -10.73 2.12
C VAL A 108 8.40 -10.69 3.25
N VAL A 109 8.48 -11.59 4.23
CA VAL A 109 7.62 -11.56 5.43
C VAL A 109 7.85 -10.28 6.23
N ASP A 110 9.10 -9.88 6.42
CA ASP A 110 9.42 -8.66 7.16
C ASP A 110 8.82 -7.41 6.51
N VAL A 111 8.92 -7.28 5.19
CA VAL A 111 8.39 -6.09 4.50
C VAL A 111 6.88 -6.18 4.29
N ASN A 112 6.39 -7.30 3.71
CA ASN A 112 5.01 -7.39 3.25
C ASN A 112 4.00 -7.61 4.38
N LEU A 113 4.41 -8.24 5.48
CA LEU A 113 3.53 -8.54 6.61
C LEU A 113 3.88 -7.71 7.85
N LYS A 114 5.11 -7.85 8.38
CA LYS A 114 5.50 -7.06 9.57
C LYS A 114 5.48 -5.58 9.27
N GLY A 115 5.88 -5.14 8.07
CA GLY A 115 5.81 -3.74 7.66
C GLY A 115 4.40 -3.16 7.69
N VAL A 116 3.39 -3.92 7.29
CA VAL A 116 1.98 -3.53 7.42
C VAL A 116 1.56 -3.45 8.88
N TYR A 117 1.94 -4.44 9.70
CA TYR A 117 1.70 -4.41 11.14
C TYR A 117 2.39 -3.21 11.81
N HIS A 118 3.63 -2.91 11.46
CA HIS A 118 4.37 -1.75 11.98
C HIS A 118 3.67 -0.43 11.63
N GLY A 119 3.22 -0.27 10.38
CA GLY A 119 2.44 0.89 9.96
C GLY A 119 1.16 1.06 10.80
N LEU A 120 0.34 0.00 10.89
CA LEU A 120 -0.87 -0.03 11.72
C LEU A 120 -0.54 0.33 13.18
N ARG A 121 0.41 -0.37 13.79
CA ARG A 121 0.78 -0.17 15.20
C ARG A 121 1.26 1.25 15.50
N ALA A 122 1.93 1.90 14.53
CA ALA A 122 2.46 3.24 14.72
C ALA A 122 1.39 4.32 14.61
N VAL A 123 0.41 4.20 13.67
CA VAL A 123 -0.59 5.28 13.45
C VAL A 123 -1.85 5.13 14.31
N LEU A 124 -2.24 3.90 14.68
CA LEU A 124 -3.50 3.64 15.39
C LEU A 124 -3.66 4.44 16.71
N PRO A 125 -2.64 4.61 17.57
CA PRO A 125 -2.79 5.41 18.79
C PRO A 125 -3.24 6.85 18.53
N GLY A 126 -2.64 7.51 17.52
CA GLY A 126 -3.00 8.87 17.11
C GLY A 126 -4.41 8.94 16.51
N MET A 127 -4.75 8.02 15.61
CA MET A 127 -6.07 7.92 14.99
C MET A 127 -7.17 7.65 16.02
N LEU A 128 -6.92 6.80 17.02
CA LEU A 128 -7.87 6.52 18.11
C LEU A 128 -8.11 7.76 18.98
N THR A 129 -7.06 8.52 19.28
CA THR A 129 -7.18 9.80 20.01
C THR A 129 -8.00 10.80 19.22
N ALA A 130 -7.80 10.88 17.90
CA ALA A 130 -8.55 11.75 16.99
C ALA A 130 -9.99 11.23 16.71
N ARG A 131 -10.31 9.99 17.09
CA ARG A 131 -11.56 9.29 16.77
C ARG A 131 -11.85 9.25 15.26
N GLY A 132 -10.80 9.10 14.46
CA GLY A 132 -10.94 9.07 13.01
C GLY A 132 -9.64 8.71 12.32
N GLY A 133 -9.75 8.03 11.20
CA GLY A 133 -8.61 7.66 10.37
C GLY A 133 -8.96 6.59 9.33
N THR A 134 -8.18 6.53 8.27
CA THR A 134 -8.35 5.53 7.22
C THR A 134 -7.04 4.80 6.98
N VAL A 135 -7.06 3.48 7.03
CA VAL A 135 -5.93 2.64 6.65
C VAL A 135 -6.29 1.84 5.40
N LEU A 136 -5.46 2.00 4.36
CA LEU A 136 -5.59 1.29 3.09
C LEU A 136 -4.42 0.32 2.94
N ASN A 137 -4.70 -0.97 2.87
CA ASN A 137 -3.69 -2.01 2.73
C ASN A 137 -3.69 -2.52 1.28
N LEU A 138 -2.56 -2.37 0.56
CA LEU A 138 -2.41 -2.94 -0.77
C LEU A 138 -2.38 -4.47 -0.66
N SER A 139 -3.51 -5.07 -1.02
CA SER A 139 -3.74 -6.50 -1.11
C SER A 139 -3.33 -7.02 -2.51
N SER A 140 -3.79 -8.20 -2.85
CA SER A 140 -3.56 -8.82 -4.16
C SER A 140 -4.53 -9.98 -4.35
N GLY A 141 -4.82 -10.36 -5.59
CA GLY A 141 -5.45 -11.64 -5.88
C GLY A 141 -4.69 -12.85 -5.33
N ALA A 142 -3.40 -12.70 -5.04
CA ALA A 142 -2.57 -13.69 -4.36
C ALA A 142 -3.00 -13.95 -2.90
N ALA A 143 -3.80 -13.07 -2.29
CA ALA A 143 -4.34 -13.28 -0.94
C ALA A 143 -5.33 -14.46 -0.86
N THR A 144 -5.94 -14.82 -1.99
CA THR A 144 -6.95 -15.88 -2.09
C THR A 144 -6.61 -16.94 -3.13
N SER A 145 -5.40 -16.86 -3.74
CA SER A 145 -4.95 -17.79 -4.79
C SER A 145 -3.57 -18.34 -4.44
N ALA A 146 -3.31 -19.57 -4.87
CA ALA A 146 -1.97 -20.17 -4.81
C ALA A 146 -1.28 -20.05 -6.18
N LEU A 147 -0.13 -19.38 -6.23
CA LEU A 147 0.64 -19.17 -7.44
C LEU A 147 2.02 -19.80 -7.31
N GLU A 148 2.41 -20.61 -8.29
CA GLU A 148 3.72 -21.26 -8.33
C GLU A 148 4.83 -20.20 -8.25
N GLY A 149 5.85 -20.46 -7.42
CA GLY A 149 6.97 -19.56 -7.21
C GLY A 149 6.70 -18.37 -6.30
N TRP A 150 5.49 -18.20 -5.76
CA TRP A 150 5.08 -17.05 -4.95
C TRP A 150 4.62 -17.42 -3.53
N SER A 151 5.15 -18.48 -2.95
CA SER A 151 4.70 -18.98 -1.64
C SER A 151 4.71 -17.91 -0.55
N HIS A 152 5.82 -17.17 -0.42
CA HIS A 152 6.00 -16.05 0.50
C HIS A 152 5.01 -14.91 0.20
N TYR A 153 4.84 -14.56 -1.08
CA TYR A 153 3.96 -13.47 -1.50
C TYR A 153 2.49 -13.82 -1.23
N CYS A 154 2.04 -15.01 -1.63
CA CYS A 154 0.69 -15.49 -1.36
C CYS A 154 0.42 -15.55 0.15
N ALA A 155 1.33 -16.13 0.94
CA ALA A 155 1.20 -16.22 2.39
C ALA A 155 1.11 -14.83 3.04
N THR A 156 2.00 -13.89 2.66
CA THR A 156 1.99 -12.55 3.24
C THR A 156 0.74 -11.75 2.83
N LYS A 157 0.26 -11.87 1.59
CA LYS A 157 -0.97 -11.17 1.16
C LYS A 157 -2.23 -11.74 1.80
N ALA A 158 -2.30 -13.06 2.01
CA ALA A 158 -3.36 -13.68 2.80
C ALA A 158 -3.36 -13.19 4.26
N ALA A 159 -2.18 -13.09 4.87
CA ALA A 159 -2.02 -12.55 6.22
C ALA A 159 -2.40 -11.06 6.30
N VAL A 160 -2.04 -10.23 5.32
CA VAL A 160 -2.45 -8.81 5.26
C VAL A 160 -3.96 -8.67 5.15
N LEU A 161 -4.64 -9.53 4.37
CA LEU A 161 -6.10 -9.55 4.30
C LEU A 161 -6.72 -9.91 5.66
N ALA A 162 -6.13 -10.86 6.39
CA ALA A 162 -6.55 -11.19 7.75
C ALA A 162 -6.34 -10.01 8.71
N LEU A 163 -5.17 -9.34 8.67
CA LEU A 163 -4.89 -8.13 9.47
C LEU A 163 -5.88 -7.00 9.18
N THR A 164 -6.24 -6.79 7.91
CA THR A 164 -7.26 -5.81 7.51
C THR A 164 -8.58 -6.06 8.22
N ARG A 165 -9.03 -7.32 8.22
CA ARG A 165 -10.28 -7.73 8.88
C ARG A 165 -10.22 -7.60 10.40
N CYS A 166 -9.10 -8.00 11.02
CA CYS A 166 -8.90 -7.89 12.46
C CYS A 166 -8.90 -6.42 12.90
N ALA A 167 -8.11 -5.58 12.24
CA ALA A 167 -8.02 -4.17 12.59
C ALA A 167 -9.36 -3.43 12.39
N ASP A 168 -10.09 -3.72 11.30
CA ASP A 168 -11.42 -3.16 11.13
C ASP A 168 -12.39 -3.64 12.23
N ARG A 169 -12.36 -4.94 12.58
CA ARG A 169 -13.20 -5.48 13.65
C ARG A 169 -12.91 -4.85 15.02
N GLU A 170 -11.65 -4.55 15.30
CA GLU A 170 -11.23 -3.98 16.58
C GLU A 170 -11.55 -2.48 16.69
N TYR A 171 -11.50 -1.72 15.57
CA TYR A 171 -11.46 -0.26 15.63
C TYR A 171 -12.56 0.46 14.85
N ARG A 172 -13.45 -0.23 14.10
CA ARG A 172 -14.51 0.43 13.30
C ARG A 172 -15.45 1.29 14.15
N ASP A 173 -15.81 0.81 15.34
CA ASP A 173 -16.73 1.52 16.25
C ASP A 173 -16.06 2.73 16.92
N GLN A 174 -14.75 2.88 16.76
CA GLN A 174 -13.95 4.00 17.23
C GLN A 174 -13.62 5.00 16.11
N GLY A 175 -14.28 4.87 14.95
CA GLY A 175 -14.14 5.79 13.82
C GLY A 175 -13.00 5.48 12.86
N ILE A 176 -12.31 4.34 13.03
CA ILE A 176 -11.23 3.93 12.13
C ILE A 176 -11.79 3.07 10.99
N ARG A 177 -11.38 3.36 9.76
CA ARG A 177 -11.68 2.55 8.57
C ARG A 177 -10.43 1.78 8.16
N VAL A 178 -10.53 0.48 8.00
CA VAL A 178 -9.44 -0.35 7.48
C VAL A 178 -9.95 -1.15 6.28
N ILE A 179 -9.33 -0.93 5.11
CA ILE A 179 -9.81 -1.46 3.83
C ILE A 179 -8.63 -2.05 3.06
N GLY A 180 -8.81 -3.22 2.46
CA GLY A 180 -7.89 -3.80 1.50
C GLY A 180 -8.19 -3.27 0.08
N LEU A 181 -7.16 -3.12 -0.74
CA LEU A 181 -7.29 -2.87 -2.17
C LEU A 181 -6.49 -3.91 -2.95
N SER A 182 -7.16 -4.74 -3.76
CA SER A 182 -6.56 -5.65 -4.72
C SER A 182 -6.53 -5.01 -6.11
N PRO A 183 -5.39 -4.47 -6.56
CA PRO A 183 -5.34 -3.71 -7.81
C PRO A 183 -5.37 -4.60 -9.07
N GLY A 184 -5.16 -5.91 -8.93
CA GLY A 184 -4.87 -6.77 -10.07
C GLY A 184 -3.42 -6.63 -10.54
N THR A 185 -3.18 -6.72 -11.84
CA THR A 185 -1.85 -6.53 -12.44
C THR A 185 -1.66 -5.08 -12.88
N VAL A 186 -0.62 -4.43 -12.38
CA VAL A 186 -0.36 -3.00 -12.58
C VAL A 186 0.97 -2.81 -13.29
N ALA A 187 1.04 -1.95 -14.29
CA ALA A 187 2.26 -1.66 -15.06
C ALA A 187 3.34 -1.01 -14.17
N THR A 188 4.14 -1.84 -13.50
CA THR A 188 5.20 -1.42 -12.56
C THR A 188 6.46 -2.26 -12.74
N GLY A 189 7.57 -1.83 -12.12
CA GLY A 189 8.82 -2.62 -12.11
C GLY A 189 8.67 -4.04 -11.53
N MET A 190 7.70 -4.26 -10.64
CA MET A 190 7.40 -5.61 -10.12
C MET A 190 6.93 -6.55 -11.26
N GLN A 191 6.16 -6.07 -12.23
CA GLN A 191 5.73 -6.88 -13.37
C GLN A 191 6.89 -7.25 -14.30
N VAL A 192 7.93 -6.43 -14.37
CA VAL A 192 9.17 -6.78 -15.10
C VAL A 192 9.84 -8.00 -14.47
N GLN A 193 9.97 -8.00 -13.12
CA GLN A 193 10.51 -9.15 -12.38
C GLN A 193 9.66 -10.40 -12.56
N ILE A 194 8.34 -10.27 -12.41
CA ILE A 194 7.37 -11.35 -12.58
C ILE A 194 7.51 -11.95 -13.99
N ARG A 195 7.51 -11.11 -15.02
CA ARG A 195 7.63 -11.56 -16.41
C ARG A 195 8.94 -12.30 -16.69
N ALA A 196 10.04 -11.81 -16.12
CA ALA A 196 11.36 -12.44 -16.28
C ALA A 196 11.41 -13.88 -15.71
N SER A 197 10.58 -14.18 -14.70
CA SER A 197 10.55 -15.52 -14.09
C SER A 197 9.93 -16.61 -14.96
N GLY A 198 8.95 -16.29 -15.79
CA GLY A 198 8.22 -17.23 -16.64
C GLY A 198 7.46 -18.35 -15.91
N ILE A 199 7.44 -18.35 -14.57
CA ILE A 199 7.12 -19.51 -13.74
C ILE A 199 5.61 -19.83 -13.66
N ASN A 200 4.75 -18.83 -13.77
CA ASN A 200 3.30 -18.98 -13.57
C ASN A 200 2.49 -18.20 -14.63
N PRO A 201 1.15 -18.36 -14.68
CA PRO A 201 0.34 -17.68 -15.70
C PRO A 201 0.45 -16.14 -15.67
N VAL A 202 0.65 -15.52 -14.50
CA VAL A 202 0.78 -14.05 -14.39
C VAL A 202 2.05 -13.56 -15.09
N SER A 203 3.13 -14.34 -15.07
CA SER A 203 4.38 -13.99 -15.75
C SER A 203 4.28 -14.03 -17.28
N ARG A 204 3.22 -14.63 -17.82
CA ARG A 204 2.96 -14.77 -19.25
C ARG A 204 1.88 -13.83 -19.78
N MET A 205 1.33 -12.98 -18.91
CA MET A 205 0.30 -12.01 -19.31
C MET A 205 0.87 -10.99 -20.31
N ASP A 206 0.03 -10.57 -21.24
CA ASP A 206 0.36 -9.47 -22.15
C ASP A 206 0.50 -8.17 -21.32
N PRO A 207 1.58 -7.39 -21.50
CA PRO A 207 1.75 -6.11 -20.82
C PRO A 207 0.60 -5.11 -21.02
N SER A 208 -0.10 -5.18 -22.14
CA SER A 208 -1.27 -4.32 -22.43
C SER A 208 -2.47 -4.61 -21.52
N ALA A 209 -2.50 -5.78 -20.86
CA ALA A 209 -3.54 -6.14 -19.88
C ALA A 209 -3.31 -5.51 -18.51
N HIS A 210 -2.16 -4.87 -18.28
CA HIS A 210 -1.84 -4.24 -16.99
C HIS A 210 -2.48 -2.85 -16.93
N ILE A 211 -3.17 -2.58 -15.81
CA ILE A 211 -3.71 -1.24 -15.57
C ILE A 211 -2.59 -0.26 -15.19
N PRO A 212 -2.75 1.05 -15.45
CA PRO A 212 -1.79 2.05 -15.03
C PRO A 212 -1.82 2.24 -13.50
N ALA A 213 -0.68 2.65 -12.92
CA ALA A 213 -0.56 2.92 -11.49
C ALA A 213 -1.49 4.06 -11.03
N ASP A 214 -1.80 5.00 -11.90
CA ASP A 214 -2.70 6.12 -11.63
C ASP A 214 -4.13 5.67 -11.33
N TRP A 215 -4.60 4.58 -11.94
CA TRP A 215 -5.91 4.01 -11.60
C TRP A 215 -5.95 3.51 -10.16
N VAL A 216 -4.84 2.93 -9.69
CA VAL A 216 -4.73 2.48 -8.29
C VAL A 216 -4.74 3.69 -7.35
N ALA A 217 -4.03 4.77 -7.71
CA ALA A 217 -4.02 6.01 -6.93
C ALA A 217 -5.42 6.64 -6.83
N GLN A 218 -6.18 6.68 -7.93
CA GLN A 218 -7.56 7.17 -7.97
C GLN A 218 -8.49 6.30 -7.10
N ALA A 219 -8.37 4.98 -7.18
CA ALA A 219 -9.15 4.06 -6.35
C ALA A 219 -8.82 4.21 -4.85
N LEU A 220 -7.55 4.42 -4.49
CA LEU A 220 -7.16 4.72 -3.11
C LEU A 220 -7.80 6.03 -2.63
N ALA A 221 -7.82 7.07 -3.46
CA ALA A 221 -8.50 8.33 -3.13
C ALA A 221 -10.02 8.16 -2.99
N TYR A 222 -10.65 7.37 -3.88
CA TYR A 222 -12.08 7.00 -3.76
C TYR A 222 -12.38 6.32 -2.41
N LEU A 223 -11.53 5.37 -1.98
CA LEU A 223 -11.69 4.66 -0.71
C LEU A 223 -11.42 5.54 0.53
N CYS A 224 -10.71 6.65 0.41
CA CYS A 224 -10.59 7.65 1.48
C CYS A 224 -11.89 8.45 1.68
N GLY A 225 -12.72 8.57 0.65
CA GLY A 225 -14.01 9.25 0.69
C GLY A 225 -15.16 8.37 1.22
N PRO A 226 -16.42 8.84 1.07
CA PRO A 226 -17.61 8.09 1.47
C PRO A 226 -17.76 6.73 0.78
N GLY A 227 -17.22 6.57 -0.44
CA GLY A 227 -17.22 5.30 -1.16
C GLY A 227 -16.53 4.17 -0.41
N GLY A 228 -15.54 4.48 0.43
CA GLY A 228 -14.87 3.48 1.26
C GLY A 228 -15.71 2.86 2.37
N ASP A 229 -16.82 3.49 2.75
CA ASP A 229 -17.62 3.01 3.89
C ASP A 229 -18.25 1.63 3.66
N ALA A 230 -18.63 1.32 2.43
CA ALA A 230 -19.17 0.01 2.05
C ALA A 230 -18.12 -1.11 2.06
N HIS A 231 -16.84 -0.77 2.05
CA HIS A 231 -15.73 -1.71 1.89
C HIS A 231 -14.91 -1.96 3.17
N ARG A 232 -15.36 -1.47 4.31
CA ARG A 232 -14.68 -1.68 5.61
C ARG A 232 -14.49 -3.15 5.91
N GLY A 233 -13.26 -3.53 6.26
CA GLY A 233 -12.89 -4.91 6.58
C GLY A 233 -12.93 -5.87 5.38
N THR A 234 -13.03 -5.36 4.15
CA THR A 234 -13.06 -6.16 2.92
C THR A 234 -11.87 -5.85 2.02
N ASP A 235 -11.82 -6.50 0.87
CA ASP A 235 -10.80 -6.30 -0.16
C ASP A 235 -11.46 -5.76 -1.43
N PHE A 236 -11.40 -4.44 -1.64
CA PHE A 236 -11.91 -3.78 -2.85
C PHE A 236 -11.07 -4.20 -4.06
N SER A 237 -11.67 -4.55 -5.19
CA SER A 237 -10.94 -5.12 -6.31
C SER A 237 -11.09 -4.34 -7.61
N LEU A 238 -9.97 -3.93 -8.20
CA LEU A 238 -9.93 -3.35 -9.56
C LEU A 238 -9.83 -4.40 -10.68
N LYS A 239 -9.84 -5.70 -10.34
CA LYS A 239 -9.87 -6.77 -11.34
C LYS A 239 -11.21 -6.86 -12.06
N THR A 240 -12.29 -6.43 -11.40
CA THR A 240 -13.65 -6.48 -11.95
C THR A 240 -14.02 -5.16 -12.62
N ALA A 241 -14.89 -5.22 -13.62
CA ALA A 241 -15.41 -4.03 -14.27
C ALA A 241 -16.23 -3.16 -13.29
N GLU A 242 -16.98 -3.82 -12.40
CA GLU A 242 -17.80 -3.18 -11.37
C GLU A 242 -16.94 -2.35 -10.41
N GLY A 243 -15.85 -2.93 -9.89
CA GLY A 243 -14.94 -2.22 -8.98
C GLY A 243 -14.24 -1.04 -9.68
N ARG A 244 -13.89 -1.18 -10.96
CA ARG A 244 -13.35 -0.06 -11.73
C ARG A 244 -14.40 1.04 -11.92
N ALA A 245 -15.61 0.69 -12.34
CA ALA A 245 -16.69 1.66 -12.54
C ALA A 245 -17.05 2.39 -11.24
N GLU A 246 -17.10 1.66 -10.11
CA GLU A 246 -17.36 2.23 -8.78
C GLU A 246 -16.29 3.27 -8.38
N ALA A 247 -15.02 3.01 -8.70
CA ALA A 247 -13.93 3.95 -8.48
C ALA A 247 -13.84 5.06 -9.56
N GLY A 248 -14.78 5.11 -10.52
CA GLY A 248 -14.78 6.08 -11.60
C GLY A 248 -13.71 5.86 -12.67
N LEU A 249 -13.26 4.62 -12.83
CA LEU A 249 -12.21 4.21 -13.78
C LEU A 249 -12.87 3.53 -14.99
N SER A 250 -12.62 4.04 -16.16
CA SER A 250 -13.18 3.53 -17.43
C SER A 250 -12.09 3.38 -18.49
#